data_04fddaa6059f7bfcc821c3b3f3b64873
#
_entry.id   04fddaa6059f7bfcc821c3b3f3b64873
#
_cell.length_a   1.000
_cell.length_b   1.000
_cell.length_c   1.000
_cell.angle_alpha   90.00
_cell.angle_beta   90.00
_cell.angle_gamma   90.00
#
_symmetry.space_group_name_H-M   'P 1'
#
loop_
_entity.id
_entity.type
_entity.pdbx_description
1 polymer ?
#
loop_
_entity_poly.entity_id
_entity_poly.type
_entity_poly.pdbx_seq_one_letter_code
_entity_poly.pdbx_strand_id
1 'polypeptide(L)'
;LTIAQSGVYDARFFTGEFCGDIATYDYSPIDFLWNMSDPWFLDQYRQNQFIVSVGQGDWEGPHVSATHKLEEAFNAKGIPGWFDYWGHDVAHDWHDWRQQIYYFFSTLEDLGII
;
A
#
# COMPACT_ATOMS: atom_id res chain seq x y z
N LEU A 1 -2.90 -13.16 -0.46
CA LEU A 1 -3.67 -11.95 -0.18
C LEU A 1 -2.94 -11.06 0.82
N THR A 2 -2.80 -9.81 0.47
CA THR A 2 -2.21 -8.79 1.33
C THR A 2 -3.16 -7.60 1.41
N ILE A 3 -3.51 -7.18 2.63
CA ILE A 3 -4.33 -5.99 2.85
C ILE A 3 -3.50 -5.01 3.68
N ALA A 4 -3.25 -3.83 3.13
CA ALA A 4 -2.52 -2.76 3.79
C ALA A 4 -3.40 -1.52 3.92
N GLN A 5 -3.52 -1.00 5.14
CA GLN A 5 -4.39 0.12 5.45
C GLN A 5 -3.58 1.29 6.00
N SER A 6 -3.66 2.44 5.34
CA SER A 6 -3.01 3.69 5.78
C SER A 6 -1.54 3.49 6.12
N GLY A 7 -0.83 2.76 5.26
CA GLY A 7 0.55 2.39 5.50
C GLY A 7 1.56 3.51 5.25
N VAL A 8 2.77 3.28 5.72
CA VAL A 8 3.94 4.07 5.41
C VAL A 8 4.84 3.22 4.52
N TYR A 9 4.94 3.58 3.26
CA TYR A 9 5.68 2.78 2.27
C TYR A 9 7.00 3.42 1.89
N ASP A 10 7.34 4.52 2.54
CA ASP A 10 8.54 5.32 2.29
C ASP A 10 9.28 5.53 3.61
N ALA A 11 10.50 5.03 3.70
CA ALA A 11 11.30 5.14 4.91
C ALA A 11 11.60 6.60 5.30
N ARG A 12 11.54 7.53 4.35
CA ARG A 12 11.74 8.97 4.59
C ARG A 12 10.76 9.54 5.60
N PHE A 13 9.60 8.90 5.75
CA PHE A 13 8.62 9.29 6.77
C PHE A 13 9.22 9.30 8.18
N PHE A 14 10.10 8.33 8.47
CA PHE A 14 10.72 8.19 9.79
C PHE A 14 12.05 8.93 9.89
N THR A 15 12.83 9.01 8.80
CA THR A 15 14.18 9.54 8.81
C THR A 15 14.29 10.98 8.30
N GLY A 16 13.22 11.51 7.69
CA GLY A 16 13.20 12.82 7.03
C GLY A 16 13.83 12.80 5.64
N GLU A 17 14.80 11.93 5.42
CA GLU A 17 15.46 11.76 4.12
C GLU A 17 15.92 10.32 3.94
N PHE A 18 16.16 9.94 2.69
CA PHE A 18 16.72 8.63 2.37
C PHE A 18 18.25 8.70 2.53
N CYS A 19 18.79 7.90 3.45
CA CYS A 19 20.21 7.95 3.79
C CYS A 19 21.07 6.97 2.98
N GLY A 20 20.52 6.27 1.99
CA GLY A 20 21.27 5.35 1.14
C GLY A 20 21.71 4.05 1.84
N ASP A 21 21.25 3.81 3.04
CA ASP A 21 21.53 2.61 3.81
C ASP A 21 20.73 1.43 3.26
N ILE A 22 21.37 0.27 3.10
CA ILE A 22 20.72 -0.95 2.61
C ILE A 22 19.55 -1.34 3.50
N ALA A 23 19.69 -1.22 4.83
CA ALA A 23 18.61 -1.54 5.75
C ALA A 23 17.40 -0.62 5.55
N THR A 24 17.64 0.68 5.36
CA THR A 24 16.56 1.63 5.05
C THR A 24 15.89 1.30 3.72
N TYR A 25 16.67 0.97 2.72
CA TYR A 25 16.18 0.58 1.39
C TYR A 25 15.28 -0.65 1.47
N ASP A 26 15.69 -1.67 2.20
CA ASP A 26 14.94 -2.93 2.32
C ASP A 26 13.59 -2.75 3.01
N TYR A 27 13.42 -1.70 3.82
CA TYR A 27 12.18 -1.37 4.50
C TYR A 27 11.40 -0.22 3.86
N SER A 28 11.77 0.14 2.63
CA SER A 28 11.09 1.21 1.88
C SER A 28 10.54 0.67 0.56
N PRO A 29 9.31 0.14 0.56
CA PRO A 29 8.72 -0.46 -0.65
C PRO A 29 8.72 0.45 -1.86
N ILE A 30 8.53 1.76 -1.68
CA ILE A 30 8.58 2.73 -2.77
C ILE A 30 9.93 2.71 -3.46
N ASP A 31 11.02 2.55 -2.69
CA ASP A 31 12.37 2.55 -3.26
C ASP A 31 12.74 1.21 -3.89
N PHE A 32 12.56 0.10 -3.16
CA PHE A 32 13.02 -1.19 -3.69
C PHE A 32 12.16 -1.70 -4.85
N LEU A 33 10.87 -1.37 -4.92
CA LEU A 33 10.02 -1.76 -6.04
C LEU A 33 10.44 -1.06 -7.33
N TRP A 34 10.75 0.23 -7.28
CA TRP A 34 11.19 0.97 -8.47
C TRP A 34 12.46 0.39 -9.08
N ASN A 35 13.35 -0.17 -8.24
CA ASN A 35 14.61 -0.75 -8.66
C ASN A 35 14.54 -2.25 -8.88
N MET A 36 13.41 -2.89 -8.59
CA MET A 36 13.24 -4.32 -8.74
C MET A 36 13.22 -4.70 -10.24
N SER A 37 14.12 -5.57 -10.63
CA SER A 37 14.20 -6.08 -12.01
C SER A 37 14.25 -7.60 -12.08
N ASP A 38 14.32 -8.30 -10.93
CA ASP A 38 14.38 -9.76 -10.90
C ASP A 38 13.01 -10.33 -11.27
N PRO A 39 12.90 -11.08 -12.40
CA PRO A 39 11.62 -11.62 -12.84
C PRO A 39 10.96 -12.54 -11.83
N TRP A 40 11.76 -13.27 -11.02
CA TRP A 40 11.20 -14.19 -10.04
C TRP A 40 10.38 -13.44 -8.97
N PHE A 41 10.95 -12.37 -8.41
CA PHE A 41 10.23 -11.56 -7.41
C PHE A 41 9.02 -10.85 -8.02
N LEU A 42 9.18 -10.28 -9.21
CA LEU A 42 8.07 -9.59 -9.89
C LEU A 42 6.92 -10.55 -10.19
N ASP A 43 7.22 -11.78 -10.58
CA ASP A 43 6.20 -12.80 -10.84
C ASP A 43 5.46 -13.20 -9.54
N GLN A 44 6.17 -13.29 -8.42
CA GLN A 44 5.55 -13.54 -7.11
C GLN A 44 4.59 -12.42 -6.73
N TYR A 45 5.01 -11.16 -6.90
CA TYR A 45 4.15 -10.02 -6.63
C TYR A 45 2.90 -10.02 -7.53
N ARG A 46 3.05 -10.34 -8.81
CA ARG A 46 1.93 -10.38 -9.76
C ARG A 46 0.91 -11.47 -9.46
N GLN A 47 1.31 -12.53 -8.79
CA GLN A 47 0.42 -13.63 -8.39
C GLN A 47 -0.31 -13.37 -7.08
N ASN A 48 0.16 -12.41 -6.28
CA ASN A 48 -0.49 -12.05 -5.04
C ASN A 48 -1.63 -11.08 -5.30
N GLN A 49 -2.63 -11.10 -4.42
CA GLN A 49 -3.70 -10.12 -4.43
C GLN A 49 -3.40 -9.06 -3.38
N PHE A 50 -3.27 -7.82 -3.84
CA PHE A 50 -3.01 -6.68 -2.98
C PHE A 50 -4.24 -5.79 -2.90
N ILE A 51 -4.65 -5.46 -1.68
CA ILE A 51 -5.63 -4.41 -1.41
C ILE A 51 -4.92 -3.37 -0.56
N VAL A 52 -4.86 -2.14 -1.06
CA VAL A 52 -4.17 -1.04 -0.39
C VAL A 52 -5.17 0.09 -0.22
N SER A 53 -5.49 0.44 1.01
CA SER A 53 -6.49 1.46 1.30
C SER A 53 -5.91 2.61 2.12
N VAL A 54 -6.53 3.78 1.96
CA VAL A 54 -6.21 4.97 2.73
C VAL A 54 -7.44 5.86 2.79
N GLY A 55 -7.67 6.51 3.93
CA GLY A 55 -8.64 7.59 4.04
C GLY A 55 -8.04 8.92 3.59
N GLN A 56 -8.85 9.96 3.59
CA GLN A 56 -8.41 11.31 3.25
C GLN A 56 -8.79 12.31 4.35
N GLY A 57 -9.17 11.81 5.53
CA GLY A 57 -9.53 12.61 6.69
C GLY A 57 -8.34 12.92 7.59
N ASP A 58 -8.62 13.09 8.87
CA ASP A 58 -7.63 13.52 9.87
C ASP A 58 -6.44 12.56 9.93
N TRP A 59 -5.24 13.11 9.93
CA TRP A 59 -3.95 12.40 10.04
C TRP A 59 -3.60 11.51 8.85
N GLU A 60 -4.41 11.49 7.79
CA GLU A 60 -4.17 10.64 6.62
C GLU A 60 -3.30 11.28 5.52
N GLY A 61 -3.06 12.60 5.57
CA GLY A 61 -2.36 13.32 4.51
C GLY A 61 -1.06 12.67 4.02
N PRO A 62 -0.08 12.39 4.90
CA PRO A 62 1.17 11.74 4.47
C PRO A 62 0.95 10.34 3.92
N HIS A 63 -0.07 9.63 4.40
CA HIS A 63 -0.40 8.27 3.97
C HIS A 63 -1.05 8.24 2.60
N VAL A 64 -1.83 9.27 2.25
CA VAL A 64 -2.39 9.43 0.89
C VAL A 64 -1.26 9.57 -0.12
N SER A 65 -0.30 10.43 0.17
CA SER A 65 0.87 10.63 -0.71
C SER A 65 1.68 9.35 -0.86
N ALA A 66 1.94 8.64 0.23
CA ALA A 66 2.67 7.38 0.20
C ALA A 66 1.93 6.31 -0.61
N THR A 67 0.60 6.25 -0.47
CA THR A 67 -0.23 5.30 -1.22
C THR A 67 -0.19 5.58 -2.72
N HIS A 68 -0.26 6.85 -3.14
CA HIS A 68 -0.12 7.22 -4.56
C HIS A 68 1.22 6.80 -5.13
N LYS A 69 2.30 7.02 -4.40
CA LYS A 69 3.65 6.62 -4.84
C LYS A 69 3.78 5.10 -4.97
N LEU A 70 3.18 4.35 -4.05
CA LEU A 70 3.16 2.89 -4.13
C LEU A 70 2.37 2.42 -5.36
N GLU A 71 1.23 3.03 -5.63
CA GLU A 71 0.42 2.72 -6.81
C GLU A 71 1.19 2.98 -8.10
N GLU A 72 1.92 4.08 -8.17
CA GLU A 72 2.78 4.38 -9.32
C GLU A 72 3.85 3.30 -9.52
N ALA A 73 4.48 2.83 -8.44
CA ALA A 73 5.46 1.77 -8.51
C ALA A 73 4.84 0.45 -8.97
N PHE A 74 3.66 0.10 -8.48
CA PHE A 74 2.93 -1.09 -8.92
C PHE A 74 2.62 -1.01 -10.42
N ASN A 75 2.12 0.13 -10.89
CA ASN A 75 1.80 0.33 -12.31
C ASN A 75 3.05 0.24 -13.17
N ALA A 76 4.16 0.82 -12.75
CA ALA A 76 5.41 0.78 -13.49
C ALA A 76 5.97 -0.64 -13.63
N LYS A 77 5.71 -1.51 -12.65
CA LYS A 77 6.18 -2.90 -12.64
C LYS A 77 5.12 -3.91 -13.12
N GLY A 78 3.94 -3.44 -13.53
CA GLY A 78 2.88 -4.33 -13.98
C GLY A 78 2.35 -5.24 -12.88
N ILE A 79 2.39 -4.79 -11.62
CA ILE A 79 1.85 -5.53 -10.48
C ILE A 79 0.40 -5.10 -10.30
N PRO A 80 -0.58 -6.02 -10.37
CA PRO A 80 -1.98 -5.66 -10.14
C PRO A 80 -2.23 -5.40 -8.67
N GLY A 81 -3.07 -4.39 -8.39
CA GLY A 81 -3.46 -4.07 -7.02
C GLY A 81 -4.79 -3.32 -7.01
N TRP A 82 -5.53 -3.51 -5.95
CA TRP A 82 -6.72 -2.71 -5.68
C TRP A 82 -6.34 -1.60 -4.71
N PHE A 83 -6.18 -0.38 -5.25
CA PHE A 83 -5.87 0.82 -4.47
C PHE A 83 -7.15 1.57 -4.22
N ASP A 84 -7.58 1.64 -2.97
CA ASP A 84 -8.89 2.15 -2.59
C ASP A 84 -8.74 3.40 -1.72
N TYR A 85 -9.10 4.54 -2.28
CA TYR A 85 -9.01 5.85 -1.64
C TYR A 85 -10.38 6.22 -1.08
N TRP A 86 -10.50 6.19 0.25
CA TRP A 86 -11.75 6.52 0.95
C TRP A 86 -11.89 8.03 1.11
N GLY A 87 -13.05 8.48 1.58
CA GLY A 87 -13.39 9.89 1.61
C GLY A 87 -12.72 10.69 2.73
N HIS A 88 -13.02 12.00 2.76
CA HIS A 88 -12.44 12.93 3.74
C HIS A 88 -13.00 12.74 5.15
N ASP A 89 -14.03 11.94 5.32
CA ASP A 89 -14.61 11.53 6.60
C ASP A 89 -13.93 10.29 7.19
N VAL A 90 -12.95 9.72 6.50
CA VAL A 90 -12.22 8.52 6.93
C VAL A 90 -10.83 8.92 7.43
N ALA A 91 -10.65 8.81 8.75
CA ALA A 91 -9.44 9.24 9.45
C ALA A 91 -8.46 8.09 9.66
N HIS A 92 -7.26 8.44 10.12
CA HIS A 92 -6.23 7.48 10.52
C HIS A 92 -6.57 6.92 11.91
N ASP A 93 -7.58 6.04 11.98
CA ASP A 93 -8.15 5.55 13.22
C ASP A 93 -8.67 4.11 13.08
N TRP A 94 -8.63 3.38 14.18
CA TRP A 94 -9.10 1.99 14.27
C TRP A 94 -10.57 1.83 13.87
N HIS A 95 -11.43 2.79 14.21
CA HIS A 95 -12.83 2.77 13.82
C HIS A 95 -12.98 2.64 12.30
N ASP A 96 -12.24 3.45 11.55
CA ASP A 96 -12.30 3.45 10.09
C ASP A 96 -11.62 2.22 9.49
N TRP A 97 -10.50 1.78 10.05
CA TRP A 97 -9.81 0.57 9.59
C TRP A 97 -10.66 -0.68 9.78
N ARG A 98 -11.42 -0.78 10.85
CA ARG A 98 -12.34 -1.90 11.08
C ARG A 98 -13.44 -1.94 10.02
N GLN A 99 -14.00 -0.79 9.67
CA GLN A 99 -15.02 -0.70 8.62
C GLN A 99 -14.45 -1.10 7.26
N GLN A 100 -13.25 -0.69 6.95
CA GLN A 100 -12.56 -1.05 5.72
C GLN A 100 -12.32 -2.56 5.64
N ILE A 101 -11.81 -3.18 6.69
CA ILE A 101 -11.57 -4.62 6.74
C ILE A 101 -12.86 -5.41 6.52
N TYR A 102 -13.94 -5.01 7.17
CA TYR A 102 -15.23 -5.65 6.97
C TYR A 102 -15.68 -5.55 5.52
N TYR A 103 -15.55 -4.37 4.93
CA TYR A 103 -15.90 -4.13 3.53
C TYR A 103 -15.07 -5.01 2.59
N PHE A 104 -13.75 -5.08 2.80
CA PHE A 104 -12.88 -5.88 1.94
C PHE A 104 -13.18 -7.37 2.04
N PHE A 105 -13.32 -7.90 3.22
CA PHE A 105 -13.66 -9.32 3.38
C PHE A 105 -15.03 -9.65 2.81
N SER A 106 -16.01 -8.81 3.02
CA SER A 106 -17.34 -9.00 2.43
C SER A 106 -17.30 -9.00 0.90
N THR A 107 -16.53 -8.08 0.32
CA THR A 107 -16.37 -8.00 -1.13
C THR A 107 -15.65 -9.23 -1.68
N LEU A 108 -14.59 -9.67 -1.03
CA LEU A 108 -13.84 -10.86 -1.43
C LEU A 108 -14.68 -12.12 -1.35
N GLU A 109 -15.52 -12.23 -0.32
CA GLU A 109 -16.48 -13.34 -0.18
C GLU A 109 -17.49 -13.31 -1.32
N ASP A 110 -18.10 -12.16 -1.60
CA ASP A 110 -19.08 -12.00 -2.68
C ASP A 110 -18.49 -12.33 -4.06
N LEU A 111 -17.21 -12.03 -4.26
CA LEU A 111 -16.50 -12.36 -5.50
C LEU A 111 -16.03 -13.82 -5.57
N GLY A 112 -16.21 -14.59 -4.51
CA GLY A 112 -15.78 -15.98 -4.45
C GLY A 112 -14.26 -16.16 -4.30
N ILE A 113 -13.53 -15.15 -3.86
CA ILE A 113 -12.07 -15.19 -3.68
C ILE A 113 -11.72 -15.86 -2.35
N ILE A 114 -12.56 -15.66 -1.35
CA ILE A 114 -12.41 -16.30 -0.03
C ILE A 114 -13.67 -17.05 0.38
#